data_d8fe1f350741acda707728d672f246b9
#
_entry.id   d8fe1f350741acda707728d672f246b9
#
_cell.length_a   1.000
_cell.length_b   1.000
_cell.length_c   1.000
_cell.angle_alpha   90.00
_cell.angle_beta   90.00
_cell.angle_gamma   90.00
#
_symmetry.space_group_name_H-M   'P 1'
#
loop_
_entity.id
_entity.type
_entity.pdbx_description
1 polymer ?
#
loop_
_entity_poly.entity_id
_entity_poly.type
_entity_poly.pdbx_seq_one_letter_code
_entity_poly.pdbx_strand_id
1 'polypeptide(L)'
;MLLKFIFSNHRSFKEVTGLDMRASSISEYPSHLRSIGNDNVLPLAAIYGANASGKSNLHSAFDFMHRYVKFSSVADLMDKREKTGIFDSFLQLNSYKFTENVNTKCKYEVYFIIQEKT
;
A
#
# COMPACT_ATOMS: atom_id res chain seq x y z
N MET A 1 -6.28 -12.55 2.31
CA MET A 1 -5.98 -11.75 3.52
C MET A 1 -4.67 -11.02 3.34
N LEU A 2 -4.59 -9.73 3.71
CA LEU A 2 -3.35 -8.94 3.60
C LEU A 2 -2.32 -9.43 4.61
N LEU A 3 -1.10 -9.71 4.14
CA LEU A 3 0.04 -10.04 4.99
C LEU A 3 0.94 -8.84 5.23
N LYS A 4 1.28 -8.14 4.16
CA LYS A 4 2.22 -7.03 4.21
C LYS A 4 1.96 -6.06 3.07
N PHE A 5 2.10 -4.78 3.34
CA PHE A 5 2.10 -3.71 2.35
C PHE A 5 3.37 -2.88 2.53
N ILE A 6 4.15 -2.75 1.48
CA ILE A 6 5.40 -1.99 1.48
C ILE A 6 5.31 -0.93 0.40
N PHE A 7 5.80 0.26 0.69
CA PHE A 7 5.89 1.34 -0.29
C PHE A 7 7.09 2.25 -0.04
N SER A 8 7.48 2.98 -1.05
CA SER A 8 8.52 4.01 -0.96
C SER A 8 8.25 5.16 -1.92
N ASN A 9 8.84 6.29 -1.64
CA ASN A 9 8.71 7.51 -2.42
C ASN A 9 7.25 7.96 -2.64
N HIS A 10 6.45 7.93 -1.57
CA HIS A 10 5.06 8.37 -1.59
C HIS A 10 4.85 9.55 -0.64
N ARG A 11 4.51 10.70 -1.15
CA ARG A 11 4.22 11.95 -0.40
C ARG A 11 5.32 12.29 0.62
N SER A 12 5.08 12.10 1.93
CA SER A 12 6.05 12.37 3.00
C SER A 12 7.01 11.21 3.27
N PHE A 13 6.81 10.05 2.67
CA PHE A 13 7.65 8.87 2.85
C PHE A 13 8.67 8.76 1.70
N LYS A 14 9.92 9.07 1.98
CA LYS A 14 11.03 8.86 1.05
C LYS A 14 11.49 7.41 1.07
N GLU A 15 11.78 6.93 2.28
CA GLU A 15 12.34 5.63 2.52
C GLU A 15 11.29 4.50 2.44
N VAL A 16 11.78 3.28 2.35
CA VAL A 16 10.92 2.08 2.36
C VAL A 16 10.19 2.00 3.69
N THR A 17 8.88 2.01 3.60
CA THR A 17 7.96 1.97 4.74
C THR A 17 6.93 0.89 4.50
N GLY A 18 6.44 0.25 5.55
CA GLY A 18 5.45 -0.80 5.36
C GLY A 18 4.58 -1.06 6.58
N LEU A 19 3.47 -1.72 6.31
CA LEU A 19 2.56 -2.30 7.29
C LEU A 19 2.68 -3.81 7.20
N ASP A 20 3.08 -4.46 8.29
CA ASP A 20 3.14 -5.92 8.41
C ASP A 20 2.00 -6.39 9.32
N MET A 21 1.13 -7.23 8.79
CA MET A 21 -0.03 -7.78 9.50
C MET A 21 0.25 -9.12 10.14
N ARG A 22 1.47 -9.64 10.04
CA ARG A 22 1.85 -10.86 10.76
C ARG A 22 1.96 -10.55 12.24
N ALA A 23 1.45 -11.46 13.06
CA ALA A 23 1.51 -11.31 14.49
C ALA A 23 2.98 -11.35 14.98
N SER A 24 3.32 -10.41 15.85
CA SER A 24 4.57 -10.47 16.59
C SER A 24 4.53 -11.61 17.62
N SER A 25 5.66 -11.88 18.28
CA SER A 25 5.79 -12.91 19.31
C SER A 25 4.97 -12.65 20.59
N ILE A 26 4.11 -11.65 20.61
CA ILE A 26 3.22 -11.33 21.73
C ILE A 26 2.14 -12.41 21.80
N SER A 27 2.10 -13.13 22.91
CA SER A 27 1.18 -14.25 23.15
C SER A 27 -0.19 -13.85 23.70
N GLU A 28 -0.46 -12.55 23.82
CA GLU A 28 -1.74 -12.04 24.28
C GLU A 28 -2.83 -12.21 23.21
N TYR A 29 -3.99 -12.69 23.63
CA TYR A 29 -5.19 -12.85 22.79
C TYR A 29 -5.00 -13.73 21.54
N PRO A 30 -4.51 -14.97 21.65
CA PRO A 30 -4.28 -15.84 20.48
C PRO A 30 -5.57 -16.13 19.70
N SER A 31 -6.74 -16.05 20.32
CA SER A 31 -8.04 -16.23 19.67
C SER A 31 -8.38 -15.16 18.65
N HIS A 32 -7.72 -14.01 18.69
CA HIS A 32 -7.90 -12.92 17.74
C HIS A 32 -7.05 -13.07 16.47
N LEU A 33 -6.12 -14.00 16.47
CA LEU A 33 -5.27 -14.27 15.32
C LEU A 33 -5.95 -15.20 14.32
N ARG A 34 -5.62 -15.04 13.06
CA ARG A 34 -5.99 -15.97 11.99
C ARG A 34 -4.76 -16.77 11.59
N SER A 35 -4.76 -18.05 11.90
CA SER A 35 -3.68 -18.96 11.44
C SER A 35 -3.93 -19.33 9.99
N ILE A 36 -2.97 -19.05 9.13
CA ILE A 36 -3.01 -19.35 7.71
C ILE A 36 -1.68 -19.98 7.31
N GLY A 37 -1.68 -21.32 7.14
CA GLY A 37 -0.43 -22.07 6.98
C GLY A 37 0.43 -21.97 8.24
N ASN A 38 1.65 -21.49 8.07
CA ASN A 38 2.60 -21.29 9.18
C ASN A 38 2.56 -19.87 9.76
N ASP A 39 1.75 -18.97 9.22
CA ASP A 39 1.68 -17.58 9.64
C ASP A 39 0.43 -17.32 10.50
N ASN A 40 0.62 -16.55 11.57
CA ASN A 40 -0.46 -15.98 12.34
C ASN A 40 -0.63 -14.52 11.92
N VAL A 41 -1.82 -14.18 11.45
CA VAL A 41 -2.12 -12.89 10.84
C VAL A 41 -3.17 -12.13 11.64
N LEU A 42 -2.95 -10.84 11.80
CA LEU A 42 -3.90 -9.91 12.43
C LEU A 42 -5.01 -9.57 11.44
N PRO A 43 -6.28 -9.77 11.80
CA PRO A 43 -7.40 -9.38 10.94
C PRO A 43 -7.64 -7.87 10.92
N LEU A 44 -7.10 -7.16 11.91
CA LEU A 44 -7.28 -5.73 12.10
C LEU A 44 -6.01 -5.10 12.66
N ALA A 45 -5.68 -3.92 12.19
CA ALA A 45 -4.66 -3.06 12.77
C ALA A 45 -5.21 -1.63 12.94
N ALA A 46 -4.95 -1.03 14.07
CA ALA A 46 -5.26 0.38 14.32
C ALA A 46 -3.98 1.21 14.24
N ILE A 47 -4.02 2.29 13.48
CA ILE A 47 -2.88 3.20 13.30
C ILE A 47 -3.21 4.53 13.94
N TYR A 48 -2.46 4.89 14.96
CA TYR A 48 -2.61 6.16 15.67
C TYR A 48 -1.26 6.85 15.86
N GLY A 49 -1.29 8.12 16.16
CA GLY A 49 -0.08 8.94 16.36
C GLY A 49 -0.41 10.42 16.28
N ALA A 50 0.58 11.26 16.55
CA ALA A 50 0.46 12.72 16.48
C ALA A 50 0.01 13.22 15.10
N ASN A 51 -0.53 14.44 15.06
CA ASN A 51 -0.79 15.08 13.79
C ASN A 51 0.52 15.24 13.00
N ALA A 52 0.42 15.16 11.68
CA ALA A 52 1.57 15.17 10.76
C ALA A 52 2.55 13.98 10.88
N SER A 53 2.22 12.92 11.64
CA SER A 53 3.07 11.71 11.73
C SER A 53 3.03 10.79 10.50
N GLY A 54 2.25 11.14 9.48
CA GLY A 54 2.16 10.38 8.23
C GLY A 54 1.01 9.37 8.14
N LYS A 55 0.12 9.27 9.15
CA LYS A 55 -1.03 8.33 9.14
C LYS A 55 -1.86 8.42 7.86
N SER A 56 -2.25 9.64 7.48
CA SER A 56 -3.04 9.87 6.27
C SER A 56 -2.28 9.53 4.99
N ASN A 57 -0.96 9.68 5.00
CA ASN A 57 -0.12 9.34 3.86
C ASN A 57 0.08 7.84 3.70
N LEU A 58 0.09 7.07 4.79
CA LEU A 58 0.07 5.61 4.75
C LEU A 58 -1.25 5.10 4.15
N HIS A 59 -2.38 5.64 4.61
CA HIS A 59 -3.70 5.34 4.03
C HIS A 59 -3.74 5.72 2.55
N SER A 60 -3.23 6.90 2.21
CA SER A 60 -3.15 7.39 0.83
C SER A 60 -2.32 6.48 -0.07
N ALA A 61 -1.21 5.93 0.44
CA ALA A 61 -0.37 5.00 -0.33
C ALA A 61 -1.12 3.70 -0.67
N PHE A 62 -1.87 3.17 0.30
CA PHE A 62 -2.67 1.96 0.10
C PHE A 62 -3.84 2.22 -0.87
N ASP A 63 -4.57 3.32 -0.70
CA ASP A 63 -5.69 3.70 -1.59
C ASP A 63 -5.19 3.97 -3.02
N PHE A 64 -4.06 4.64 -3.17
CA PHE A 64 -3.44 4.86 -4.47
C PHE A 64 -3.12 3.54 -5.18
N MET A 65 -2.43 2.63 -4.51
CA MET A 65 -2.09 1.32 -5.05
C MET A 65 -3.36 0.52 -5.43
N HIS A 66 -4.36 0.50 -4.57
CA HIS A 66 -5.64 -0.17 -4.83
C HIS A 66 -6.33 0.38 -6.08
N ARG A 67 -6.41 1.70 -6.20
CA ARG A 67 -6.99 2.35 -7.40
C ARG A 67 -6.15 2.07 -8.64
N TYR A 68 -4.84 2.14 -8.53
CA TYR A 68 -3.95 1.85 -9.64
C TYR A 68 -4.17 0.44 -10.20
N VAL A 69 -4.20 -0.57 -9.35
CA VAL A 69 -4.46 -1.96 -9.76
C VAL A 69 -5.85 -2.11 -10.36
N LYS A 70 -6.86 -1.50 -9.75
CA LYS A 70 -8.25 -1.59 -10.22
C LYS A 70 -8.47 -0.96 -11.60
N PHE A 71 -7.84 0.18 -11.85
CA PHE A 71 -8.07 0.95 -13.06
C PHE A 71 -7.02 0.74 -14.15
N SER A 72 -5.88 0.12 -13.86
CA SER A 72 -4.84 -0.15 -14.86
C SER A 72 -5.33 -1.01 -16.02
N SER A 73 -6.15 -2.02 -15.75
CA SER A 73 -6.74 -2.87 -16.79
C SER A 73 -7.78 -2.14 -17.65
N VAL A 74 -8.46 -1.16 -17.08
CA VAL A 74 -9.44 -0.33 -17.83
C VAL A 74 -8.73 0.74 -18.63
N ALA A 75 -7.63 1.29 -18.11
CA ALA A 75 -6.80 2.26 -18.82
C ALA A 75 -6.22 1.67 -20.12
N ASP A 76 -5.80 0.42 -20.12
CA ASP A 76 -5.34 -0.27 -21.33
C ASP A 76 -6.42 -0.39 -22.42
N LEU A 77 -7.69 -0.50 -22.01
CA LEU A 77 -8.83 -0.55 -22.94
C LEU A 77 -9.21 0.84 -23.47
N MET A 78 -9.00 1.87 -22.70
CA MET A 78 -9.27 3.28 -23.08
C MET A 78 -8.11 3.92 -23.86
N ASP A 79 -6.95 3.27 -23.92
CA ASP A 79 -5.66 3.86 -24.19
C ASP A 79 -5.30 4.09 -25.65
N LYS A 80 -6.20 3.89 -26.59
CA LYS A 80 -5.87 4.19 -27.99
C LYS A 80 -6.16 5.62 -28.45
N ARG A 81 -6.82 6.45 -27.63
CA ARG A 81 -7.20 7.82 -28.04
C ARG A 81 -6.88 8.96 -27.06
N GLU A 82 -6.63 8.70 -25.77
CA GLU A 82 -6.44 9.79 -24.78
C GLU A 82 -5.37 9.48 -23.71
N LYS A 83 -4.20 9.01 -24.13
CA LYS A 83 -3.09 8.62 -23.24
C LYS A 83 -2.43 9.74 -22.44
N THR A 84 -2.84 10.95 -22.59
CA THR A 84 -2.07 12.10 -22.12
C THR A 84 -2.70 12.79 -20.93
N GLY A 85 -2.05 12.72 -19.81
CA GLY A 85 -2.06 13.75 -18.79
C GLY A 85 -2.75 13.41 -17.48
N ILE A 86 -3.92 12.79 -17.44
CA ILE A 86 -4.64 12.60 -16.16
C ILE A 86 -3.96 11.53 -15.31
N PHE A 87 -3.55 10.44 -15.91
CA PHE A 87 -2.90 9.33 -15.18
C PHE A 87 -1.48 9.70 -14.77
N ASP A 88 -0.71 10.33 -15.64
CA ASP A 88 0.64 10.81 -15.34
C ASP A 88 0.62 11.91 -14.28
N SER A 89 -0.34 12.83 -14.35
CA SER A 89 -0.54 13.84 -13.32
C SER A 89 -0.88 13.22 -11.97
N PHE A 90 -1.71 12.18 -11.95
CA PHE A 90 -2.07 11.45 -10.74
C PHE A 90 -0.86 10.71 -10.13
N LEU A 91 0.01 10.13 -10.96
CA LEU A 91 1.26 9.51 -10.53
C LEU A 91 2.23 10.56 -9.95
N GLN A 92 2.40 11.70 -10.60
CA GLN A 92 3.31 12.75 -10.16
C GLN A 92 2.87 13.42 -8.85
N LEU A 93 1.57 13.57 -8.62
CA LEU A 93 1.04 14.17 -7.40
C LEU A 93 1.34 13.37 -6.14
N ASN A 94 1.61 12.07 -6.25
CA ASN A 94 1.83 11.19 -5.13
C ASN A 94 3.31 10.90 -4.83
N SER A 95 4.24 11.33 -5.68
CA SER A 95 5.67 11.17 -5.41
C SER A 95 6.18 12.10 -4.29
N TYR A 96 7.26 11.69 -3.65
CA TYR A 96 7.94 12.50 -2.64
C TYR A 96 8.58 13.73 -3.29
N LYS A 97 8.26 14.93 -2.79
CA LYS A 97 8.60 16.20 -3.43
C LYS A 97 9.74 16.97 -2.77
N PHE A 98 10.31 16.46 -1.68
CA PHE A 98 11.34 17.16 -0.90
C PHE A 98 12.78 16.81 -1.30
N THR A 99 12.97 16.17 -2.46
CA THR A 99 14.30 15.92 -3.05
C THR A 99 14.43 16.64 -4.38
N GLU A 100 15.66 17.10 -4.67
CA GLU A 100 15.99 17.74 -5.95
C GLU A 100 15.88 16.78 -7.16
N ASN A 101 15.95 15.48 -6.94
CA ASN A 101 15.79 14.46 -7.99
C ASN A 101 14.33 14.07 -8.17
N VAL A 102 13.66 14.73 -9.09
CA VAL A 102 12.25 14.54 -9.46
C VAL A 102 11.95 13.18 -10.10
N ASN A 103 12.96 12.38 -10.42
CA ASN A 103 12.82 11.13 -11.19
C ASN A 103 12.83 9.84 -10.36
N THR A 104 12.61 9.90 -9.06
CA THR A 104 12.51 8.69 -8.24
C THR A 104 11.15 8.03 -8.41
N LYS A 105 11.17 6.76 -8.83
CA LYS A 105 9.94 5.96 -9.02
C LYS A 105 9.31 5.64 -7.67
N CYS A 106 7.99 5.79 -7.57
CA CYS A 106 7.22 5.22 -6.47
C CYS A 106 7.18 3.70 -6.58
N LYS A 107 7.35 3.02 -5.47
CA LYS A 107 7.29 1.55 -5.43
C LYS A 107 6.22 1.11 -4.44
N TYR A 108 5.41 0.13 -4.85
CA TYR A 108 4.39 -0.47 -4.00
C TYR A 108 4.46 -1.99 -4.14
N GLU A 109 4.48 -2.69 -3.01
CA GLU A 109 4.48 -4.13 -2.94
C GLU A 109 3.37 -4.59 -1.99
N VAL A 110 2.59 -5.56 -2.42
CA VAL A 110 1.50 -6.14 -1.64
C VAL A 110 1.70 -7.64 -1.55
N TYR A 111 1.66 -8.14 -0.33
CA TYR A 111 1.68 -9.57 -0.03
C TYR A 111 0.34 -9.96 0.57
N PHE A 112 -0.31 -10.95 0.00
CA PHE A 112 -1.61 -11.42 0.49
C PHE A 112 -1.76 -12.92 0.27
N ILE A 113 -2.61 -13.55 1.08
CA ILE A 113 -2.98 -14.94 0.94
C ILE A 113 -4.41 -15.02 0.44
N ILE A 114 -4.61 -15.81 -0.61
CA ILE A 114 -5.93 -16.22 -1.09
C ILE A 114 -6.16 -17.62 -0.53
N GLN A 115 -7.23 -17.78 0.23
CA GLN A 115 -7.67 -19.08 0.69
C GLN A 115 -8.57 -19.67 -0.39
N GLU A 116 -8.14 -20.75 -1.05
CA GLU A 116 -9.03 -21.51 -1.93
C GLU A 116 -10.13 -22.12 -1.08
N LYS A 117 -11.38 -21.85 -1.44
CA LYS A 117 -12.50 -22.63 -0.92
C LYS A 117 -12.43 -24.01 -1.57
N THR A 118 -11.99 -24.98 -0.82
CA THR A 118 -12.27 -26.39 -1.12
C THR A 118 -13.77 -26.66 -1.06
#